data_39a8fadad6cb1eed2203176fa14fae1b
#
_entry.id   39a8fadad6cb1eed2203176fa14fae1b
#
_cell.length_a   1.000
_cell.length_b   1.000
_cell.length_c   1.000
_cell.angle_alpha   90.00
_cell.angle_beta   90.00
_cell.angle_gamma   90.00
#
_symmetry.space_group_name_H-M   'P 1'
#
loop_
_entity.id
_entity.type
_entity.pdbx_description
1 polymer ?
#
loop_
_entity_poly.entity_id
_entity_poly.type
_entity_poly.pdbx_seq_one_letter_code
_entity_poly.pdbx_strand_id
1 'polypeptide(L)'
;MKNAVLITGGAKRLGSLIAQQLSKENYFIIIHYNESENEAIRTKEKILENGGDVALIKKNIKSALDASELILEALSFVKKNSVNQFTLINNASAFIYDSAENFEENILDDHMHANFKIPVLLTKNLHKNLTNSLIGNVINMLDAKLFGLNSDHYTYTLSKFALLGLTEVAALSYAPNLRVNGIAPGFTLANPKQQSRDFKRIQELNPLSRGPQADDLINAIKFLINTLSVTGENIIIDGGAHLSPQKRDAAFL
;
A
#
# COMPACT_ATOMS: atom_id res chain seq x y z
N MET A 1 -14.05 2.12 19.21
CA MET A 1 -12.76 1.40 19.34
C MET A 1 -11.74 2.18 18.53
N LYS A 2 -10.55 2.43 19.07
CA LYS A 2 -9.51 3.14 18.33
C LYS A 2 -8.72 2.14 17.48
N ASN A 3 -8.53 2.42 16.20
CA ASN A 3 -7.77 1.59 15.28
C ASN A 3 -6.40 2.23 15.03
N ALA A 4 -5.33 1.45 14.90
CA ALA A 4 -4.03 1.92 14.47
C ALA A 4 -3.70 1.41 13.07
N VAL A 5 -3.06 2.25 12.26
CA VAL A 5 -2.69 1.93 10.88
C VAL A 5 -1.21 2.25 10.65
N LEU A 6 -0.41 1.22 10.41
CA LEU A 6 0.96 1.36 9.95
C LEU A 6 0.98 1.41 8.42
N ILE A 7 1.54 2.48 7.85
CA ILE A 7 1.63 2.67 6.40
C ILE A 7 3.11 2.68 5.99
N THR A 8 3.55 1.65 5.28
CA THR A 8 4.91 1.65 4.73
C THR A 8 5.02 2.63 3.55
N GLY A 9 6.10 3.42 3.51
CA GLY A 9 6.22 4.50 2.52
C GLY A 9 5.12 5.58 2.68
N GLY A 10 4.65 5.79 3.91
CA GLY A 10 3.55 6.71 4.23
C GLY A 10 3.90 8.21 4.15
N ALA A 11 5.15 8.55 3.85
CA ALA A 11 5.63 9.94 3.86
C ALA A 11 5.16 10.78 2.68
N LYS A 12 4.94 10.20 1.50
CA LYS A 12 4.67 10.92 0.25
C LYS A 12 3.66 10.23 -0.64
N ARG A 13 3.19 10.95 -1.68
CA ARG A 13 2.28 10.45 -2.71
C ARG A 13 1.04 9.76 -2.10
N LEU A 14 0.69 8.57 -2.59
CA LEU A 14 -0.49 7.82 -2.16
C LEU A 14 -0.45 7.50 -0.66
N GLY A 15 0.71 7.09 -0.12
CA GLY A 15 0.87 6.80 1.30
C GLY A 15 0.54 7.99 2.21
N SER A 16 1.00 9.20 1.83
CA SER A 16 0.68 10.44 2.56
C SER A 16 -0.81 10.80 2.48
N LEU A 17 -1.44 10.59 1.31
CA LEU A 17 -2.88 10.79 1.17
C LEU A 17 -3.69 9.84 2.05
N ILE A 18 -3.34 8.56 2.05
CA ILE A 18 -3.96 7.55 2.92
C ILE A 18 -3.82 7.96 4.39
N ALA A 19 -2.61 8.34 4.81
CA ALA A 19 -2.33 8.77 6.18
C ALA A 19 -3.19 9.96 6.60
N GLN A 20 -3.23 11.01 5.78
CA GLN A 20 -4.00 12.24 6.06
C GLN A 20 -5.51 12.00 6.07
N GLN A 21 -6.05 11.16 5.18
CA GLN A 21 -7.50 10.93 5.13
C GLN A 21 -7.97 10.02 6.27
N LEU A 22 -7.24 8.94 6.56
CA LEU A 22 -7.59 8.06 7.68
C LEU A 22 -7.48 8.78 9.04
N SER A 23 -6.53 9.70 9.20
CA SER A 23 -6.37 10.45 10.46
C SER A 23 -7.59 11.31 10.84
N LYS A 24 -8.42 11.70 9.86
CA LYS A 24 -9.66 12.44 10.10
C LYS A 24 -10.77 11.59 10.74
N GLU A 25 -10.64 10.27 10.76
CA GLU A 25 -11.66 9.33 11.20
C GLU A 25 -11.23 8.51 12.45
N ASN A 26 -10.52 9.18 13.37
CA ASN A 26 -10.12 8.58 14.65
C ASN A 26 -9.20 7.34 14.54
N TYR A 27 -8.41 7.25 13.44
CA TYR A 27 -7.32 6.28 13.34
C TYR A 27 -6.04 6.87 13.93
N PHE A 28 -5.30 6.07 14.70
CA PHE A 28 -3.91 6.39 15.06
C PHE A 28 -3.00 6.00 13.90
N ILE A 29 -2.34 6.96 13.29
CA ILE A 29 -1.52 6.75 12.10
C ILE A 29 -0.05 6.54 12.50
N ILE A 30 0.58 5.51 11.92
CA ILE A 30 2.02 5.26 12.03
C ILE A 30 2.61 5.34 10.62
N ILE A 31 3.40 6.35 10.36
CA ILE A 31 4.06 6.58 9.08
C ILE A 31 5.45 5.96 9.14
N HIS A 32 5.67 4.90 8.36
CA HIS A 32 7.02 4.40 8.12
C HIS A 32 7.61 5.04 6.87
N TYR A 33 8.89 5.43 6.94
CA TYR A 33 9.68 5.96 5.83
C TYR A 33 11.16 5.52 5.94
N ASN A 34 11.88 5.56 4.81
CA ASN A 34 13.32 5.31 4.76
C ASN A 34 14.08 6.64 4.68
N GLU A 35 14.06 7.31 3.53
CA GLU A 35 14.86 8.51 3.24
C GLU A 35 14.01 9.80 3.21
N SER A 36 12.71 9.70 3.03
CA SER A 36 11.79 10.85 2.83
C SER A 36 11.42 11.51 4.17
N GLU A 37 12.41 11.97 4.95
CA GLU A 37 12.19 12.53 6.29
C GLU A 37 11.42 13.85 6.27
N ASN A 38 11.80 14.77 5.39
CA ASN A 38 11.13 16.07 5.28
C ASN A 38 9.66 15.92 4.86
N GLU A 39 9.36 14.99 3.95
CA GLU A 39 7.98 14.68 3.55
C GLU A 39 7.20 14.00 4.69
N ALA A 40 7.85 13.14 5.46
CA ALA A 40 7.24 12.50 6.63
C ALA A 40 6.86 13.54 7.69
N ILE A 41 7.75 14.48 7.97
CA ILE A 41 7.50 15.59 8.90
C ILE A 41 6.33 16.46 8.40
N ARG A 42 6.33 16.88 7.14
CA ARG A 42 5.23 17.67 6.56
C ARG A 42 3.88 16.93 6.61
N THR A 43 3.90 15.61 6.37
CA THR A 43 2.68 14.79 6.45
C THR A 43 2.18 14.69 7.88
N LYS A 44 3.09 14.52 8.85
CA LYS A 44 2.78 14.54 10.28
C LYS A 44 2.18 15.88 10.71
N GLU A 45 2.79 17.00 10.33
CA GLU A 45 2.29 18.34 10.66
C GLU A 45 0.85 18.54 10.18
N LYS A 46 0.55 18.21 8.93
CA LYS A 46 -0.81 18.28 8.38
C LYS A 46 -1.83 17.40 9.13
N ILE A 47 -1.40 16.23 9.60
CA ILE A 47 -2.28 15.35 10.41
C ILE A 47 -2.55 16.00 11.76
N LEU A 48 -1.53 16.53 12.42
CA LEU A 48 -1.68 17.22 13.73
C LEU A 48 -2.52 18.49 13.63
N GLU A 49 -2.33 19.31 12.59
CA GLU A 49 -3.14 20.51 12.31
C GLU A 49 -4.62 20.17 12.15
N ASN A 50 -4.96 18.99 11.62
CA ASN A 50 -6.34 18.51 11.51
C ASN A 50 -6.83 17.75 12.76
N GLY A 51 -6.09 17.76 13.86
CA GLY A 51 -6.47 17.12 15.12
C GLY A 51 -6.30 15.59 15.14
N GLY A 52 -5.59 15.02 14.16
CA GLY A 52 -5.31 13.59 14.11
C GLY A 52 -4.11 13.18 14.97
N ASP A 53 -4.02 11.88 15.26
CA ASP A 53 -2.91 11.28 16.02
C ASP A 53 -1.93 10.57 15.08
N VAL A 54 -0.64 10.86 15.20
CA VAL A 54 0.38 10.31 14.31
C VAL A 54 1.73 10.07 14.98
N ALA A 55 2.39 8.97 14.62
CA ALA A 55 3.79 8.67 14.93
C ALA A 55 4.61 8.47 13.65
N LEU A 56 5.90 8.73 13.72
CA LEU A 56 6.85 8.48 12.63
C LEU A 56 7.82 7.37 13.03
N ILE A 57 8.13 6.45 12.12
CA ILE A 57 9.19 5.46 12.26
C ILE A 57 10.10 5.54 11.03
N LYS A 58 11.36 5.92 11.25
CA LYS A 58 12.41 5.87 10.23
C LYS A 58 13.11 4.52 10.27
N LYS A 59 13.02 3.75 9.19
CA LYS A 59 13.68 2.44 9.12
C LYS A 59 14.00 2.08 7.66
N ASN A 60 15.25 1.68 7.41
CA ASN A 60 15.60 1.03 6.16
C ASN A 60 15.49 -0.49 6.36
N ILE A 61 14.53 -1.13 5.69
CA ILE A 61 14.25 -2.56 5.86
C ILE A 61 15.10 -3.35 4.86
N LYS A 62 16.23 -3.86 5.30
CA LYS A 62 17.15 -4.69 4.50
C LYS A 62 17.07 -6.17 4.88
N SER A 63 16.62 -6.48 6.08
CA SER A 63 16.66 -7.80 6.68
C SER A 63 15.36 -8.18 7.40
N ALA A 64 15.27 -9.46 7.78
CA ALA A 64 14.17 -9.94 8.62
C ALA A 64 14.18 -9.29 10.03
N LEU A 65 15.38 -8.91 10.52
CA LEU A 65 15.51 -8.21 11.80
C LEU A 65 14.89 -6.81 11.72
N ASP A 66 15.23 -6.03 10.68
CA ASP A 66 14.67 -4.69 10.49
C ASP A 66 13.13 -4.72 10.40
N ALA A 67 12.58 -5.71 9.67
CA ALA A 67 11.14 -5.90 9.57
C ALA A 67 10.51 -6.25 10.93
N SER A 68 11.19 -7.07 11.75
CA SER A 68 10.73 -7.39 13.11
C SER A 68 10.75 -6.16 14.01
N GLU A 69 11.82 -5.39 13.98
CA GLU A 69 11.96 -4.16 14.78
C GLU A 69 10.90 -3.12 14.41
N LEU A 70 10.62 -2.92 13.11
CA LEU A 70 9.55 -2.02 12.67
C LEU A 70 8.18 -2.43 13.24
N ILE A 71 7.84 -3.71 13.16
CA ILE A 71 6.55 -4.20 13.69
C ILE A 71 6.49 -4.05 15.22
N LEU A 72 7.55 -4.39 15.93
CA LEU A 72 7.60 -4.26 17.40
C LEU A 72 7.48 -2.81 17.84
N GLU A 73 8.17 -1.89 17.17
CA GLU A 73 8.06 -0.46 17.43
C GLU A 73 6.64 0.05 17.16
N ALA A 74 6.04 -0.31 16.02
CA ALA A 74 4.67 0.06 15.71
C ALA A 74 3.65 -0.47 16.73
N LEU A 75 3.80 -1.72 17.18
CA LEU A 75 2.95 -2.32 18.20
C LEU A 75 3.15 -1.68 19.60
N SER A 76 4.29 -1.05 19.87
CA SER A 76 4.49 -0.30 21.11
C SER A 76 3.54 0.91 21.22
N PHE A 77 3.22 1.56 20.10
CA PHE A 77 2.22 2.64 20.05
C PHE A 77 0.79 2.11 20.27
N VAL A 78 0.48 0.89 19.79
CA VAL A 78 -0.81 0.24 20.00
C VAL A 78 -1.12 0.09 21.50
N LYS A 79 -0.15 -0.41 22.26
CA LYS A 79 -0.29 -0.59 23.72
C LYS A 79 -0.54 0.73 24.44
N LYS A 80 0.18 1.81 24.04
CA LYS A 80 0.05 3.14 24.67
C LYS A 80 -1.30 3.80 24.39
N ASN A 81 -1.94 3.48 23.27
CA ASN A 81 -3.15 4.17 22.80
C ASN A 81 -4.43 3.35 22.94
N SER A 82 -4.40 2.23 23.68
CA SER A 82 -5.56 1.35 23.92
C SER A 82 -6.28 0.95 22.62
N VAL A 83 -5.49 0.55 21.63
CA VAL A 83 -5.95 0.13 20.30
C VAL A 83 -6.31 -1.35 20.34
N ASN A 84 -7.41 -1.75 19.72
CA ASN A 84 -7.87 -3.14 19.61
C ASN A 84 -7.87 -3.70 18.18
N GLN A 85 -7.61 -2.86 17.18
CA GLN A 85 -7.39 -3.32 15.81
C GLN A 85 -6.16 -2.65 15.22
N PHE A 86 -5.28 -3.44 14.63
CA PHE A 86 -4.07 -2.98 13.97
C PHE A 86 -4.08 -3.36 12.49
N THR A 87 -3.91 -2.37 11.63
CA THR A 87 -3.81 -2.58 10.19
C THR A 87 -2.42 -2.22 9.69
N LEU A 88 -1.79 -3.14 8.97
CA LEU A 88 -0.59 -2.91 8.19
C LEU A 88 -0.98 -2.64 6.73
N ILE A 89 -0.62 -1.49 6.18
CA ILE A 89 -0.74 -1.19 4.75
C ILE A 89 0.65 -1.28 4.12
N ASN A 90 0.88 -2.33 3.35
CA ASN A 90 2.07 -2.51 2.53
C ASN A 90 1.96 -1.63 1.28
N ASN A 91 2.34 -0.34 1.43
CA ASN A 91 2.25 0.66 0.36
C ASN A 91 3.62 1.02 -0.24
N ALA A 92 4.72 0.87 0.50
CA ALA A 92 6.06 1.11 -0.06
C ALA A 92 6.30 0.26 -1.30
N SER A 93 6.83 0.86 -2.36
CA SER A 93 7.06 0.19 -3.64
C SER A 93 8.26 0.79 -4.36
N ALA A 94 9.09 -0.06 -4.94
CA ALA A 94 10.00 0.32 -6.03
C ALA A 94 9.22 0.30 -7.34
N PHE A 95 9.43 1.32 -8.18
CA PHE A 95 8.78 1.46 -9.48
C PHE A 95 9.76 2.09 -10.46
N ILE A 96 10.51 1.25 -11.16
CA ILE A 96 11.52 1.63 -12.15
C ILE A 96 11.05 1.08 -13.50
N TYR A 97 11.31 1.83 -14.58
CA TYR A 97 10.97 1.35 -15.92
C TYR A 97 11.99 0.33 -16.40
N ASP A 98 11.49 -0.78 -16.93
CA ASP A 98 12.26 -1.79 -17.65
C ASP A 98 11.37 -2.54 -18.67
N SER A 99 11.99 -3.40 -19.47
CA SER A 99 11.29 -4.31 -20.39
C SER A 99 11.91 -5.71 -20.33
N ALA A 100 11.20 -6.70 -20.87
CA ALA A 100 11.68 -8.08 -20.91
C ALA A 100 13.04 -8.25 -21.64
N GLU A 101 13.37 -7.34 -22.56
CA GLU A 101 14.60 -7.41 -23.35
C GLU A 101 15.80 -6.75 -22.67
N ASN A 102 15.56 -5.79 -21.75
CA ASN A 102 16.64 -4.94 -21.24
C ASN A 102 16.57 -4.65 -19.74
N PHE A 103 15.90 -5.52 -18.94
CA PHE A 103 15.95 -5.37 -17.49
C PHE A 103 17.34 -5.72 -16.96
N GLU A 104 17.75 -5.06 -15.88
CA GLU A 104 18.97 -5.34 -15.14
C GLU A 104 18.64 -6.14 -13.88
N GLU A 105 19.54 -7.08 -13.49
CA GLU A 105 19.36 -7.98 -12.35
C GLU A 105 19.14 -7.20 -11.04
N ASN A 106 19.88 -6.12 -10.82
CA ASN A 106 19.71 -5.25 -9.66
C ASN A 106 18.32 -4.58 -9.60
N ILE A 107 17.72 -4.23 -10.74
CA ILE A 107 16.36 -3.67 -10.81
C ILE A 107 15.32 -4.73 -10.45
N LEU A 108 15.50 -5.97 -10.96
CA LEU A 108 14.67 -7.11 -10.56
C LEU A 108 14.75 -7.34 -9.04
N ASP A 109 15.97 -7.36 -8.49
CA ASP A 109 16.20 -7.53 -7.05
C ASP A 109 15.54 -6.43 -6.22
N ASP A 110 15.67 -5.17 -6.63
CA ASP A 110 15.04 -4.03 -5.97
C ASP A 110 13.50 -4.14 -5.97
N HIS A 111 12.91 -4.50 -7.12
CA HIS A 111 11.47 -4.73 -7.22
C HIS A 111 11.01 -5.88 -6.33
N MET A 112 11.69 -7.04 -6.41
CA MET A 112 11.34 -8.21 -5.60
C MET A 112 11.56 -7.95 -4.10
N HIS A 113 12.61 -7.23 -3.74
CA HIS A 113 12.87 -6.88 -2.36
C HIS A 113 11.79 -5.95 -1.79
N ALA A 114 11.56 -4.80 -2.44
CA ALA A 114 10.66 -3.77 -1.94
C ALA A 114 9.18 -4.19 -2.02
N ASN A 115 8.78 -4.79 -3.15
CA ASN A 115 7.36 -5.02 -3.46
C ASN A 115 6.84 -6.38 -2.96
N PHE A 116 7.75 -7.33 -2.67
CA PHE A 116 7.36 -8.68 -2.24
C PHE A 116 8.03 -9.11 -0.94
N LYS A 117 9.37 -9.17 -0.89
CA LYS A 117 10.08 -9.73 0.28
C LYS A 117 9.80 -8.94 1.57
N ILE A 118 9.81 -7.62 1.53
CA ILE A 118 9.46 -6.78 2.68
C ILE A 118 8.03 -7.04 3.15
N PRO A 119 6.97 -6.98 2.30
CA PRO A 119 5.61 -7.36 2.68
C PRO A 119 5.49 -8.74 3.32
N VAL A 120 6.19 -9.77 2.78
CA VAL A 120 6.22 -11.12 3.39
C VAL A 120 6.74 -11.06 4.82
N LEU A 121 7.88 -10.40 5.03
CA LEU A 121 8.52 -10.31 6.35
C LEU A 121 7.68 -9.52 7.36
N LEU A 122 7.09 -8.40 6.94
CA LEU A 122 6.22 -7.58 7.79
C LEU A 122 4.94 -8.33 8.18
N THR A 123 4.28 -8.98 7.22
CA THR A 123 3.08 -9.77 7.46
C THR A 123 3.35 -10.92 8.44
N LYS A 124 4.44 -11.67 8.23
CA LYS A 124 4.89 -12.74 9.15
C LYS A 124 5.14 -12.20 10.56
N ASN A 125 5.87 -11.09 10.69
CA ASN A 125 6.19 -10.53 12.00
C ASN A 125 4.95 -9.94 12.69
N LEU A 126 4.02 -9.35 11.95
CA LEU A 126 2.74 -8.92 12.51
C LEU A 126 1.98 -10.12 13.08
N HIS A 127 1.75 -11.18 12.28
CA HIS A 127 1.07 -12.39 12.75
C HIS A 127 1.70 -12.97 14.02
N LYS A 128 3.04 -13.09 14.04
CA LYS A 128 3.79 -13.63 15.20
C LYS A 128 3.58 -12.84 16.49
N ASN A 129 3.33 -11.53 16.39
CA ASN A 129 3.24 -10.63 17.55
C ASN A 129 1.79 -10.18 17.87
N LEU A 130 0.78 -10.71 17.16
CA LEU A 130 -0.61 -10.49 17.52
C LEU A 130 -0.91 -11.17 18.87
N THR A 131 -1.75 -10.51 19.66
CA THR A 131 -2.32 -11.07 20.90
C THR A 131 -3.80 -11.38 20.69
N ASN A 132 -4.39 -12.20 21.54
CA ASN A 132 -5.83 -12.55 21.46
C ASN A 132 -6.77 -11.33 21.57
N SER A 133 -6.27 -10.21 22.09
CA SER A 133 -7.04 -8.97 22.22
C SER A 133 -6.85 -7.97 21.07
N LEU A 134 -5.96 -8.27 20.10
CA LEU A 134 -5.64 -7.38 18.99
C LEU A 134 -6.03 -8.01 17.64
N ILE A 135 -7.02 -7.43 16.98
CA ILE A 135 -7.45 -7.85 15.64
C ILE A 135 -6.43 -7.37 14.62
N GLY A 136 -5.81 -8.32 13.90
CA GLY A 136 -4.84 -8.03 12.85
C GLY A 136 -5.49 -7.92 11.47
N ASN A 137 -4.98 -6.97 10.66
CA ASN A 137 -5.37 -6.80 9.27
C ASN A 137 -4.15 -6.37 8.44
N VAL A 138 -4.02 -6.89 7.23
CA VAL A 138 -3.01 -6.48 6.23
C VAL A 138 -3.73 -6.08 4.96
N ILE A 139 -3.33 -4.95 4.40
CA ILE A 139 -3.77 -4.49 3.08
C ILE A 139 -2.53 -4.32 2.21
N ASN A 140 -2.43 -5.12 1.16
CA ASN A 140 -1.36 -5.03 0.17
C ASN A 140 -1.78 -4.09 -0.97
N MET A 141 -0.98 -3.04 -1.21
CA MET A 141 -1.19 -2.15 -2.36
C MET A 141 -0.65 -2.83 -3.61
N LEU A 142 -1.55 -3.43 -4.35
CA LEU A 142 -1.32 -4.09 -5.65
C LEU A 142 -1.25 -3.06 -6.78
N ASP A 143 -1.62 -3.47 -7.98
CA ASP A 143 -1.75 -2.63 -9.17
C ASP A 143 -2.84 -3.19 -10.09
N ALA A 144 -3.71 -2.34 -10.62
CA ALA A 144 -4.75 -2.75 -11.57
C ALA A 144 -4.18 -3.38 -12.86
N LYS A 145 -2.92 -3.05 -13.19
CA LYS A 145 -2.19 -3.66 -14.30
C LYS A 145 -2.14 -5.19 -14.23
N LEU A 146 -2.20 -5.79 -13.04
CA LEU A 146 -2.23 -7.26 -12.87
C LEU A 146 -3.46 -7.91 -13.52
N PHE A 147 -4.52 -7.15 -13.71
CA PHE A 147 -5.80 -7.59 -14.26
C PHE A 147 -6.05 -7.13 -15.71
N GLY A 148 -5.16 -6.25 -16.22
CA GLY A 148 -5.18 -5.77 -17.61
C GLY A 148 -3.75 -5.48 -18.08
N LEU A 149 -3.02 -6.52 -18.50
CA LEU A 149 -1.57 -6.48 -18.74
C LEU A 149 -1.18 -5.67 -19.98
N ASN A 150 -0.03 -5.02 -19.88
CA ASN A 150 0.81 -4.56 -20.98
C ASN A 150 2.27 -4.93 -20.71
N SER A 151 3.16 -4.75 -21.68
CA SER A 151 4.55 -5.19 -21.60
C SER A 151 5.50 -4.23 -20.85
N ASP A 152 5.07 -3.04 -20.52
CA ASP A 152 5.92 -2.05 -19.83
C ASP A 152 6.11 -2.41 -18.34
N HIS A 153 7.20 -1.94 -17.72
CA HIS A 153 7.54 -2.20 -16.33
C HIS A 153 7.55 -3.70 -15.99
N TYR A 154 8.36 -4.46 -16.71
CA TYR A 154 8.34 -5.93 -16.70
C TYR A 154 8.60 -6.52 -15.31
N THR A 155 9.76 -6.22 -14.69
CA THR A 155 10.13 -6.81 -13.40
C THR A 155 9.28 -6.26 -12.25
N TYR A 156 8.83 -5.00 -12.34
CA TYR A 156 7.82 -4.45 -11.42
C TYR A 156 6.53 -5.29 -11.46
N THR A 157 6.02 -5.57 -12.66
CA THR A 157 4.78 -6.35 -12.81
C THR A 157 4.93 -7.75 -12.20
N LEU A 158 6.07 -8.43 -12.42
CA LEU A 158 6.36 -9.72 -11.79
C LEU A 158 6.36 -9.63 -10.26
N SER A 159 6.95 -8.59 -9.70
CA SER A 159 6.98 -8.39 -8.25
C SER A 159 5.57 -8.14 -7.66
N LYS A 160 4.70 -7.46 -8.41
CA LYS A 160 3.30 -7.27 -7.99
C LYS A 160 2.46 -8.53 -8.12
N PHE A 161 2.73 -9.42 -9.09
CA PHE A 161 2.14 -10.77 -9.12
C PHE A 161 2.57 -11.60 -7.91
N ALA A 162 3.83 -11.51 -7.50
CA ALA A 162 4.29 -12.17 -6.28
C ALA A 162 3.55 -11.63 -5.03
N LEU A 163 3.29 -10.31 -4.96
CA LEU A 163 2.51 -9.70 -3.87
C LEU A 163 1.03 -10.12 -3.91
N LEU A 164 0.43 -10.29 -5.09
CA LEU A 164 -0.92 -10.85 -5.25
C LEU A 164 -0.98 -12.26 -4.69
N GLY A 165 -0.04 -13.13 -5.08
CA GLY A 165 0.06 -14.49 -4.53
C GLY A 165 0.26 -14.51 -3.01
N LEU A 166 1.09 -13.61 -2.46
CA LEU A 166 1.22 -13.44 -1.01
C LEU A 166 -0.13 -13.11 -0.37
N THR A 167 -0.92 -12.22 -0.97
CA THR A 167 -2.21 -11.80 -0.42
C THR A 167 -3.13 -13.02 -0.19
N GLU A 168 -3.27 -13.88 -1.17
CA GLU A 168 -4.15 -15.05 -1.13
C GLU A 168 -3.60 -16.13 -0.18
N VAL A 169 -2.31 -16.49 -0.33
CA VAL A 169 -1.69 -17.53 0.50
C VAL A 169 -1.62 -17.12 1.97
N ALA A 170 -1.30 -15.86 2.26
CA ALA A 170 -1.24 -15.39 3.65
C ALA A 170 -2.64 -15.28 4.29
N ALA A 171 -3.66 -14.91 3.52
CA ALA A 171 -5.04 -14.91 3.98
C ALA A 171 -5.49 -16.29 4.49
N LEU A 172 -5.14 -17.34 3.75
CA LEU A 172 -5.41 -18.72 4.15
C LEU A 172 -4.54 -19.16 5.33
N SER A 173 -3.22 -18.86 5.28
CA SER A 173 -2.25 -19.41 6.21
C SER A 173 -2.31 -18.78 7.60
N TYR A 174 -2.74 -17.52 7.70
CA TYR A 174 -2.75 -16.76 8.96
C TYR A 174 -4.14 -16.59 9.57
N ALA A 175 -5.19 -17.11 8.93
CA ALA A 175 -6.52 -17.18 9.51
C ALA A 175 -6.52 -18.10 10.75
N PRO A 176 -7.35 -17.83 11.76
CA PRO A 176 -8.30 -16.74 11.88
C PRO A 176 -7.70 -15.43 12.45
N ASN A 177 -6.42 -15.42 12.84
CA ASN A 177 -5.83 -14.36 13.66
C ASN A 177 -5.47 -13.10 12.85
N LEU A 178 -5.25 -13.25 11.52
CA LEU A 178 -4.86 -12.14 10.65
C LEU A 178 -5.63 -12.23 9.34
N ARG A 179 -6.32 -11.15 8.97
CA ARG A 179 -6.91 -10.99 7.65
C ARG A 179 -5.89 -10.35 6.70
N VAL A 180 -5.87 -10.79 5.45
CA VAL A 180 -4.98 -10.23 4.42
C VAL A 180 -5.78 -10.01 3.15
N ASN A 181 -5.79 -8.78 2.63
CA ASN A 181 -6.50 -8.40 1.41
C ASN A 181 -5.62 -7.50 0.54
N GLY A 182 -6.00 -7.34 -0.71
CA GLY A 182 -5.36 -6.48 -1.69
C GLY A 182 -6.25 -5.33 -2.15
N ILE A 183 -5.63 -4.21 -2.48
CA ILE A 183 -6.24 -3.14 -3.27
C ILE A 183 -5.37 -2.93 -4.50
N ALA A 184 -5.97 -2.94 -5.67
CA ALA A 184 -5.34 -2.76 -6.96
C ALA A 184 -5.76 -1.42 -7.58
N PRO A 185 -5.05 -0.32 -7.28
CA PRO A 185 -5.34 0.98 -7.87
C PRO A 185 -4.97 1.02 -9.35
N GLY A 186 -5.76 1.74 -10.13
CA GLY A 186 -5.34 2.22 -11.44
C GLY A 186 -4.54 3.52 -11.35
N PHE A 187 -4.50 4.28 -12.44
CA PHE A 187 -3.76 5.54 -12.56
C PHE A 187 -4.41 6.64 -11.70
N THR A 188 -4.02 6.69 -10.42
CA THR A 188 -4.65 7.52 -9.37
C THR A 188 -3.99 8.88 -9.20
N LEU A 189 -2.67 8.98 -9.37
CA LEU A 189 -1.91 10.21 -9.14
C LEU A 189 -1.02 10.49 -10.35
N ALA A 190 -1.08 11.72 -10.84
CA ALA A 190 -0.17 12.18 -11.88
C ALA A 190 1.30 12.01 -11.47
N ASN A 191 2.15 11.68 -12.43
CA ASN A 191 3.58 11.79 -12.25
C ASN A 191 3.92 13.28 -12.07
N PRO A 192 4.82 13.68 -11.15
CA PRO A 192 5.23 15.07 -10.97
C PRO A 192 5.73 15.77 -12.25
N LYS A 193 6.20 15.01 -13.24
CA LYS A 193 6.63 15.52 -14.55
C LYS A 193 5.52 15.57 -15.61
N GLN A 194 4.32 15.05 -15.29
CA GLN A 194 3.20 14.97 -16.23
C GLN A 194 2.30 16.19 -16.10
N GLN A 195 1.84 16.73 -17.24
CA GLN A 195 0.89 17.83 -17.22
C GLN A 195 -0.50 17.33 -16.74
N SER A 196 -1.20 18.17 -16.03
CA SER A 196 -2.55 17.82 -15.50
C SER A 196 -3.55 17.47 -16.61
N ARG A 197 -3.40 18.07 -17.80
CA ARG A 197 -4.23 17.80 -18.97
C ARG A 197 -4.05 16.36 -19.49
N ASP A 198 -2.80 15.88 -19.54
CA ASP A 198 -2.52 14.51 -19.99
C ASP A 198 -3.04 13.49 -19.00
N PHE A 199 -2.90 13.75 -17.69
CA PHE A 199 -3.45 12.90 -16.65
C PHE A 199 -4.97 12.72 -16.79
N LYS A 200 -5.72 13.82 -17.00
CA LYS A 200 -7.17 13.77 -17.19
C LYS A 200 -7.54 13.01 -18.45
N ARG A 201 -6.87 13.29 -19.59
CA ARG A 201 -7.09 12.61 -20.86
C ARG A 201 -6.90 11.09 -20.75
N ILE A 202 -5.87 10.65 -20.01
CA ILE A 202 -5.60 9.23 -19.79
C ILE A 202 -6.72 8.58 -18.96
N GLN A 203 -7.20 9.26 -17.92
CA GLN A 203 -8.33 8.76 -17.13
C GLN A 203 -9.64 8.67 -17.93
N GLU A 204 -9.86 9.55 -18.92
CA GLU A 204 -11.01 9.53 -19.80
C GLU A 204 -11.04 8.33 -20.77
N LEU A 205 -9.89 7.63 -20.96
CA LEU A 205 -9.82 6.39 -21.75
C LEU A 205 -10.44 5.18 -21.04
N ASN A 206 -10.65 5.27 -19.73
CA ASN A 206 -11.27 4.19 -18.97
C ASN A 206 -12.75 4.02 -19.33
N PRO A 207 -13.33 2.82 -19.23
CA PRO A 207 -14.76 2.58 -19.50
C PRO A 207 -15.72 3.52 -18.74
N LEU A 208 -15.38 3.91 -17.52
CA LEU A 208 -16.18 4.90 -16.76
C LEU A 208 -15.85 6.35 -17.13
N SER A 209 -14.99 6.61 -18.12
CA SER A 209 -14.50 7.93 -18.52
C SER A 209 -13.90 8.74 -17.35
N ARG A 210 -13.44 8.03 -16.34
CA ARG A 210 -12.74 8.58 -15.16
C ARG A 210 -11.77 7.56 -14.59
N GLY A 211 -10.71 8.02 -13.93
CA GLY A 211 -9.85 7.18 -13.14
C GLY A 211 -10.22 7.20 -11.65
N PRO A 212 -9.55 6.36 -10.83
CA PRO A 212 -9.74 6.36 -9.40
C PRO A 212 -9.33 7.70 -8.80
N GLN A 213 -10.11 8.16 -7.84
CA GLN A 213 -9.80 9.30 -7.00
C GLN A 213 -9.24 8.81 -5.65
N ALA A 214 -8.57 9.69 -4.90
CA ALA A 214 -8.05 9.34 -3.58
C ALA A 214 -9.15 8.78 -2.65
N ASP A 215 -10.34 9.39 -2.67
CA ASP A 215 -11.47 8.98 -1.83
C ASP A 215 -11.99 7.58 -2.18
N ASP A 216 -11.93 7.17 -3.46
CA ASP A 216 -12.32 5.81 -3.87
C ASP A 216 -11.44 4.75 -3.18
N LEU A 217 -10.12 5.02 -3.13
CA LEU A 217 -9.14 4.15 -2.45
C LEU A 217 -9.32 4.15 -0.92
N ILE A 218 -9.55 5.32 -0.33
CA ILE A 218 -9.78 5.45 1.11
C ILE A 218 -11.04 4.69 1.54
N ASN A 219 -12.11 4.77 0.76
CA ASN A 219 -13.36 4.04 1.03
C ASN A 219 -13.15 2.52 0.97
N ALA A 220 -12.36 2.02 0.01
CA ALA A 220 -12.02 0.60 -0.06
C ALA A 220 -11.12 0.16 1.11
N ILE A 221 -10.14 0.97 1.51
CA ILE A 221 -9.30 0.72 2.69
C ILE A 221 -10.19 0.62 3.94
N LYS A 222 -11.09 1.58 4.15
CA LYS A 222 -12.04 1.60 5.28
C LYS A 222 -12.97 0.38 5.26
N PHE A 223 -13.46 -0.01 4.09
CA PHE A 223 -14.26 -1.22 3.94
C PHE A 223 -13.47 -2.45 4.40
N LEU A 224 -12.23 -2.65 3.94
CA LEU A 224 -11.39 -3.78 4.35
C LEU A 224 -10.98 -3.73 5.83
N ILE A 225 -10.84 -2.55 6.43
CA ILE A 225 -10.58 -2.41 7.87
C ILE A 225 -11.81 -2.85 8.67
N ASN A 226 -12.99 -2.37 8.32
CA ASN A 226 -14.19 -2.47 9.13
C ASN A 226 -15.01 -3.77 8.89
N THR A 227 -14.82 -4.45 7.74
CA THR A 227 -15.55 -5.66 7.37
C THR A 227 -14.76 -6.91 7.77
N LEU A 228 -15.03 -7.43 8.97
CA LEU A 228 -14.23 -8.49 9.60
C LEU A 228 -14.35 -9.86 8.92
N SER A 229 -15.35 -10.09 8.09
CA SER A 229 -15.58 -11.35 7.36
C SER A 229 -14.90 -11.39 5.97
N VAL A 230 -14.10 -10.36 5.61
CA VAL A 230 -13.40 -10.29 4.32
C VAL A 230 -11.92 -10.59 4.51
N THR A 231 -11.41 -11.61 3.82
CA THR A 231 -10.00 -11.97 3.72
C THR A 231 -9.73 -12.69 2.40
N GLY A 232 -8.57 -12.50 1.81
CA GLY A 232 -8.16 -13.08 0.53
C GLY A 232 -8.68 -12.34 -0.71
N GLU A 233 -9.41 -11.22 -0.53
CA GLU A 233 -10.01 -10.46 -1.61
C GLU A 233 -9.06 -9.41 -2.19
N ASN A 234 -9.22 -9.15 -3.49
CA ASN A 234 -8.47 -8.16 -4.23
C ASN A 234 -9.44 -7.17 -4.90
N ILE A 235 -9.49 -5.94 -4.37
CA ILE A 235 -10.41 -4.91 -4.86
C ILE A 235 -9.71 -4.07 -5.92
N ILE A 236 -10.20 -4.12 -7.17
CA ILE A 236 -9.70 -3.33 -8.29
C ILE A 236 -10.42 -1.98 -8.29
N ILE A 237 -9.63 -0.89 -8.32
CA ILE A 237 -10.16 0.48 -8.33
C ILE A 237 -9.43 1.26 -9.43
N ASP A 238 -9.96 1.21 -10.66
CA ASP A 238 -9.27 1.72 -11.83
C ASP A 238 -10.19 2.37 -12.88
N GLY A 239 -11.48 2.55 -12.56
CA GLY A 239 -12.46 3.07 -13.52
C GLY A 239 -12.81 2.09 -14.66
N GLY A 240 -12.49 0.80 -14.47
CA GLY A 240 -12.70 -0.25 -15.46
C GLY A 240 -11.56 -0.40 -16.47
N ALA A 241 -10.40 0.26 -16.24
CA ALA A 241 -9.26 0.21 -17.18
C ALA A 241 -8.81 -1.23 -17.49
N HIS A 242 -8.84 -2.13 -16.50
CA HIS A 242 -8.48 -3.54 -16.70
C HIS A 242 -9.39 -4.30 -17.67
N LEU A 243 -10.63 -3.83 -17.91
CA LEU A 243 -11.58 -4.43 -18.87
C LEU A 243 -11.27 -4.04 -20.33
N SER A 244 -10.48 -2.96 -20.51
CA SER A 244 -10.06 -2.46 -21.82
C SER A 244 -8.58 -2.06 -21.78
N PRO A 245 -7.66 -3.03 -21.58
CA PRO A 245 -6.26 -2.73 -21.35
C PRO A 245 -5.62 -2.06 -22.56
N GLN A 246 -4.83 -1.02 -22.30
CA GLN A 246 -4.06 -0.34 -23.32
C GLN A 246 -2.78 -1.12 -23.65
N LYS A 247 -2.25 -0.96 -24.89
CA LYS A 247 -1.00 -1.61 -25.31
C LYS A 247 0.22 -1.12 -24.54
N ARG A 248 0.18 0.09 -24.01
CA ARG A 248 1.26 0.72 -23.25
C ARG A 248 0.75 1.11 -21.85
N ASP A 249 1.69 1.29 -20.92
CA ASP A 249 1.39 1.81 -19.60
C ASP A 249 0.86 3.26 -19.66
N ALA A 250 -0.02 3.62 -18.72
CA ALA A 250 -0.59 4.96 -18.61
C ALA A 250 0.47 6.09 -18.56
N ALA A 251 1.68 5.77 -18.11
CA ALA A 251 2.81 6.72 -18.08
C ALA A 251 3.32 7.09 -19.49
N PHE A 252 2.95 6.33 -20.53
CA PHE A 252 3.39 6.50 -21.92
C PHE A 252 2.26 6.82 -22.91
N LEU A 253 1.05 7.05 -22.43
CA LEU A 253 -0.12 7.50 -23.18
C LEU A 253 -0.23 9.02 -23.14
#